data_93f7c3c1250951390fd8ca8dc04df548
#
_entry.id   93f7c3c1250951390fd8ca8dc04df548
#
_cell.length_a   1.000
_cell.length_b   1.000
_cell.length_c   1.000
_cell.angle_alpha   90.00
_cell.angle_beta   90.00
_cell.angle_gamma   90.00
#
_symmetry.space_group_name_H-M   'P 1'
#
loop_
_entity.id
_entity.type
_entity.pdbx_description
1 polymer ?
#
loop_
_entity_poly.entity_id
_entity_poly.type
_entity_poly.pdbx_seq_one_letter_code
_entity_poly.pdbx_strand_id
1 'polypeptide(L)'
;MQTGARKGYPVCRKVTSMNAEQVWMREPIIQCREEFDIYREIFEFVATDLKQIDWKGGIITEGAAYLPKLMKQSGIPDSRYISITPTKGFQVTHYRKRDFVPLVLEGCNDKEKAFRNWMDRDVLFAQEVQRQCQKENYVSVVNDGTMEMDELANLVATHFELK
;
A
#
# COMPACT_ATOMS: atom_id res chain seq x y z
N MET A 1 2.90 6.25 10.77
CA MET A 1 3.76 5.37 11.58
C MET A 1 4.24 6.03 12.88
N GLN A 2 4.96 7.15 12.85
CA GLN A 2 5.47 7.81 14.07
C GLN A 2 4.38 8.19 15.09
N THR A 3 3.22 8.67 14.64
CA THR A 3 2.08 8.97 15.50
C THR A 3 1.55 7.73 16.19
N GLY A 4 1.44 6.60 15.48
CA GLY A 4 1.05 5.30 16.06
C GLY A 4 2.05 4.82 17.11
N ALA A 5 3.35 4.96 16.83
CA ALA A 5 4.40 4.62 17.79
C ALA A 5 4.29 5.45 19.09
N ARG A 6 4.03 6.77 18.97
CA ARG A 6 3.80 7.66 20.12
C ARG A 6 2.54 7.30 20.92
N LYS A 7 1.48 6.83 20.25
CA LYS A 7 0.26 6.29 20.89
C LYS A 7 0.47 4.91 21.52
N GLY A 8 1.60 4.26 21.29
CA GLY A 8 1.93 2.97 21.90
C GLY A 8 1.56 1.76 21.07
N TYR A 9 1.20 1.94 19.78
CA TYR A 9 0.89 0.83 18.88
C TYR A 9 2.11 -0.06 18.68
N PRO A 10 1.99 -1.36 18.96
CA PRO A 10 3.15 -2.23 19.12
C PRO A 10 3.97 -2.41 17.85
N VAL A 11 3.33 -2.57 16.69
CA VAL A 11 4.05 -2.77 15.43
C VAL A 11 4.65 -1.46 14.93
N CYS A 12 3.92 -0.34 15.05
CA CYS A 12 4.45 0.98 14.76
C CYS A 12 5.68 1.30 15.62
N ARG A 13 5.63 1.01 16.93
CA ARG A 13 6.80 1.19 17.82
C ARG A 13 7.98 0.33 17.41
N LYS A 14 7.72 -0.95 17.13
CA LYS A 14 8.76 -1.89 16.71
C LYS A 14 9.46 -1.40 15.45
N VAL A 15 8.72 -1.10 14.39
CA VAL A 15 9.30 -0.75 13.09
C VAL A 15 9.97 0.62 13.12
N THR A 16 9.41 1.60 13.83
CA THR A 16 10.06 2.93 13.95
C THR A 16 11.34 2.93 14.78
N SER A 17 11.60 1.91 15.57
CA SER A 17 12.86 1.75 16.32
C SER A 17 13.96 1.04 15.52
N MET A 18 13.67 0.51 14.34
CA MET A 18 14.62 -0.21 13.48
C MET A 18 15.37 0.75 12.55
N ASN A 19 16.64 0.46 12.30
CA ASN A 19 17.39 1.09 11.21
C ASN A 19 17.10 0.39 9.87
N ALA A 20 17.61 0.93 8.75
CA ALA A 20 17.37 0.40 7.41
C ALA A 20 17.80 -1.07 7.25
N GLU A 21 18.98 -1.45 7.78
CA GLU A 21 19.46 -2.84 7.77
C GLU A 21 18.46 -3.77 8.48
N GLN A 22 18.02 -3.39 9.67
CA GLN A 22 17.05 -4.16 10.44
C GLN A 22 15.67 -4.25 9.78
N VAL A 23 15.27 -3.27 8.99
CA VAL A 23 14.01 -3.30 8.24
C VAL A 23 14.13 -4.19 7.01
N TRP A 24 15.12 -3.94 6.15
CA TRP A 24 15.13 -4.47 4.78
C TRP A 24 15.85 -5.82 4.62
N MET A 25 16.67 -6.23 5.61
CA MET A 25 17.37 -7.52 5.54
C MET A 25 16.56 -8.70 6.11
N ARG A 26 15.37 -8.44 6.65
CA ARG A 26 14.47 -9.49 7.15
C ARG A 26 13.77 -10.22 5.99
N GLU A 27 13.23 -11.40 6.30
CA GLU A 27 12.44 -12.17 5.35
C GLU A 27 11.24 -11.36 4.83
N PRO A 28 10.98 -11.32 3.51
CA PRO A 28 9.89 -10.55 2.91
C PRO A 28 8.52 -10.84 3.51
N ILE A 29 8.24 -12.09 3.86
CA ILE A 29 6.95 -12.48 4.45
C ILE A 29 6.73 -11.87 5.84
N ILE A 30 7.79 -11.69 6.63
CA ILE A 30 7.72 -11.04 7.94
C ILE A 30 7.44 -9.56 7.75
N GLN A 31 8.16 -8.91 6.83
CA GLN A 31 7.96 -7.51 6.48
C GLN A 31 6.52 -7.26 5.99
N CYS A 32 6.00 -8.14 5.12
CA CYS A 32 4.65 -8.04 4.58
C CYS A 32 3.58 -8.12 5.68
N ARG A 33 3.69 -9.07 6.60
CA ARG A 33 2.77 -9.21 7.74
C ARG A 33 2.76 -7.95 8.61
N GLU A 34 3.94 -7.45 8.94
CA GLU A 34 4.06 -6.22 9.75
C GLU A 34 3.51 -4.99 9.03
N GLU A 35 3.64 -4.91 7.72
CA GLU A 35 3.05 -3.81 6.95
C GLU A 35 1.52 -3.83 7.02
N PHE A 36 0.88 -4.99 6.88
CA PHE A 36 -0.55 -5.12 7.13
C PHE A 36 -0.95 -4.73 8.56
N ASP A 37 -0.15 -5.12 9.54
CA ASP A 37 -0.42 -4.77 10.94
C ASP A 37 -0.25 -3.27 11.20
N ILE A 38 0.77 -2.63 10.62
CA ILE A 38 0.94 -1.17 10.66
C ILE A 38 -0.30 -0.47 10.08
N TYR A 39 -0.79 -0.90 8.91
CA TYR A 39 -1.97 -0.26 8.30
C TYR A 39 -3.23 -0.46 9.14
N ARG A 40 -3.40 -1.60 9.81
CA ARG A 40 -4.49 -1.81 10.77
C ARG A 40 -4.37 -0.87 11.97
N GLU A 41 -3.16 -0.73 12.53
CA GLU A 41 -2.91 0.16 13.67
C GLU A 41 -3.17 1.63 13.34
N ILE A 42 -2.77 2.10 12.16
CA ILE A 42 -2.91 3.50 11.77
C ILE A 42 -4.24 3.85 11.11
N PHE A 43 -5.09 2.87 10.82
CA PHE A 43 -6.32 3.09 10.09
C PHE A 43 -7.28 4.06 10.79
N GLU A 44 -7.31 4.08 12.11
CA GLU A 44 -8.13 5.03 12.87
C GLU A 44 -7.78 6.50 12.55
N PHE A 45 -6.49 6.81 12.28
CA PHE A 45 -6.07 8.16 11.90
C PHE A 45 -6.61 8.51 10.52
N VAL A 46 -6.46 7.59 9.55
CA VAL A 46 -6.99 7.75 8.20
C VAL A 46 -8.50 8.01 8.25
N ALA A 47 -9.25 7.19 9.01
CA ALA A 47 -10.68 7.35 9.15
C ALA A 47 -11.07 8.66 9.85
N THR A 48 -10.26 9.14 10.80
CA THR A 48 -10.48 10.42 11.49
C THR A 48 -10.21 11.59 10.56
N ASP A 49 -9.10 11.57 9.83
CA ASP A 49 -8.72 12.63 8.89
C ASP A 49 -9.77 12.78 7.78
N LEU A 50 -10.24 11.65 7.22
CA LEU A 50 -11.30 11.66 6.22
C LEU A 50 -12.61 12.29 6.71
N LYS A 51 -12.98 12.09 7.97
CA LYS A 51 -14.19 12.69 8.56
C LYS A 51 -14.08 14.21 8.75
N GLN A 52 -12.88 14.76 8.78
CA GLN A 52 -12.62 16.18 8.99
C GLN A 52 -12.58 16.98 7.68
N ILE A 53 -12.52 16.30 6.52
CA ILE A 53 -12.47 16.97 5.22
C ILE A 53 -13.88 17.41 4.81
N ASP A 54 -14.04 18.67 4.40
CA ASP A 54 -15.29 19.18 3.81
C ASP A 54 -15.44 18.73 2.36
N TRP A 55 -16.42 17.88 2.11
CA TRP A 55 -16.58 17.11 0.88
C TRP A 55 -17.58 17.70 -0.12
N LYS A 56 -17.87 18.93 -0.15
CA LYS A 56 -18.93 19.48 -1.02
C LYS A 56 -18.92 19.03 -2.48
N GLY A 57 -17.78 18.55 -2.99
CA GLY A 57 -17.62 18.04 -4.37
C GLY A 57 -17.25 16.57 -4.48
N GLY A 58 -17.20 15.84 -3.36
CA GLY A 58 -16.63 14.48 -3.30
C GLY A 58 -15.11 14.51 -3.12
N ILE A 59 -14.53 13.35 -2.78
CA ILE A 59 -13.09 13.16 -2.60
C ILE A 59 -12.64 11.83 -3.19
N ILE A 60 -11.51 11.84 -3.86
CA ILE A 60 -10.76 10.64 -4.23
C ILE A 60 -9.53 10.60 -3.35
N THR A 61 -9.30 9.46 -2.72
CA THR A 61 -8.10 9.21 -1.91
C THR A 61 -7.39 7.97 -2.42
N GLU A 62 -6.07 7.94 -2.25
CA GLU A 62 -5.29 6.76 -2.60
C GLU A 62 -4.28 6.44 -1.50
N GLY A 63 -3.86 5.18 -1.41
CA GLY A 63 -2.82 4.75 -0.50
C GLY A 63 -2.98 3.30 -0.02
N ALA A 64 -1.86 2.68 0.33
CA ALA A 64 -1.81 1.27 0.74
C ALA A 64 -2.52 1.00 2.09
N ALA A 65 -2.80 2.04 2.88
CA ALA A 65 -3.55 1.91 4.14
C ALA A 65 -5.04 1.60 3.94
N TYR A 66 -5.59 1.81 2.73
CA TYR A 66 -6.96 1.46 2.38
C TYR A 66 -7.07 -0.03 2.05
N LEU A 67 -6.80 -0.90 3.02
CA LEU A 67 -6.88 -2.35 2.83
C LEU A 67 -8.32 -2.79 2.54
N PRO A 68 -8.55 -3.69 1.56
CA PRO A 68 -9.91 -4.10 1.17
C PRO A 68 -10.77 -4.56 2.34
N LYS A 69 -10.20 -5.37 3.23
CA LYS A 69 -10.90 -5.84 4.44
C LYS A 69 -11.31 -4.69 5.37
N LEU A 70 -10.46 -3.68 5.55
CA LEU A 70 -10.78 -2.51 6.38
C LEU A 70 -11.86 -1.65 5.73
N MET A 71 -11.81 -1.48 4.40
CA MET A 71 -12.83 -0.76 3.65
C MET A 71 -14.20 -1.45 3.79
N LYS A 72 -14.25 -2.77 3.65
CA LYS A 72 -15.49 -3.53 3.84
C LYS A 72 -16.05 -3.41 5.26
N GLN A 73 -15.19 -3.52 6.26
CA GLN A 73 -15.56 -3.34 7.68
C GLN A 73 -16.04 -1.92 7.98
N SER A 74 -15.58 -0.93 7.24
CA SER A 74 -15.99 0.47 7.35
C SER A 74 -17.26 0.79 6.56
N GLY A 75 -17.89 -0.21 5.91
CA GLY A 75 -19.12 -0.04 5.14
C GLY A 75 -18.92 0.62 3.77
N ILE A 76 -17.70 0.65 3.24
CA ILE A 76 -17.44 1.20 1.89
C ILE A 76 -18.03 0.25 0.85
N PRO A 77 -18.95 0.71 -0.02
CA PRO A 77 -19.58 -0.12 -1.05
C PRO A 77 -18.59 -0.46 -2.18
N ASP A 78 -18.91 -1.51 -2.93
CA ASP A 78 -18.04 -2.03 -3.99
C ASP A 78 -17.74 -0.99 -5.08
N SER A 79 -18.71 -0.12 -5.39
CA SER A 79 -18.57 0.98 -6.36
C SER A 79 -17.69 2.15 -5.88
N ARG A 80 -17.20 2.12 -4.66
CA ARG A 80 -16.39 3.19 -4.07
C ARG A 80 -14.97 2.75 -3.68
N TYR A 81 -14.57 1.58 -4.13
CA TYR A 81 -13.23 1.07 -3.90
C TYR A 81 -12.71 0.29 -5.11
N ILE A 82 -11.50 0.56 -5.53
CA ILE A 82 -10.75 -0.19 -6.52
C ILE A 82 -9.31 -0.36 -6.05
N SER A 83 -8.75 -1.54 -6.27
CA SER A 83 -7.34 -1.81 -6.02
C SER A 83 -6.59 -1.88 -7.36
N ILE A 84 -5.45 -1.21 -7.43
CA ILE A 84 -4.52 -1.30 -8.56
C ILE A 84 -3.19 -1.76 -8.01
N THR A 85 -2.72 -2.92 -8.43
CA THR A 85 -1.47 -3.53 -7.98
C THR A 85 -0.57 -3.82 -9.17
N PRO A 86 0.75 -3.61 -9.06
CA PRO A 86 1.67 -3.91 -10.16
C PRO A 86 2.01 -5.40 -10.23
N THR A 87 2.43 -5.86 -11.40
CA THR A 87 3.21 -7.10 -11.50
C THR A 87 4.63 -6.89 -10.96
N LYS A 88 5.29 -7.97 -10.53
CA LYS A 88 6.68 -7.92 -10.03
C LYS A 88 7.63 -7.27 -11.04
N GLY A 89 7.54 -7.66 -12.31
CA GLY A 89 8.42 -7.14 -13.36
C GLY A 89 8.25 -5.63 -13.58
N PHE A 90 7.00 -5.17 -13.67
CA PHE A 90 6.67 -3.75 -13.80
C PHE A 90 7.18 -2.96 -12.59
N GLN A 91 6.90 -3.43 -11.38
CA GLN A 91 7.30 -2.77 -10.15
C GLN A 91 8.82 -2.63 -10.04
N VAL A 92 9.58 -3.72 -10.18
CA VAL A 92 11.04 -3.72 -10.07
C VAL A 92 11.66 -2.75 -11.07
N THR A 93 11.19 -2.77 -12.33
CA THR A 93 11.70 -1.90 -13.39
C THR A 93 11.50 -0.41 -13.06
N HIS A 94 10.33 -0.06 -12.51
CA HIS A 94 10.00 1.33 -12.20
C HIS A 94 10.64 1.80 -10.90
N TYR A 95 10.68 0.96 -9.86
CA TYR A 95 11.30 1.32 -8.58
C TYR A 95 12.79 1.56 -8.70
N ARG A 96 13.52 0.78 -9.51
CA ARG A 96 14.96 1.01 -9.73
C ARG A 96 15.29 2.41 -10.25
N LYS A 97 14.35 3.08 -10.89
CA LYS A 97 14.51 4.43 -11.47
C LYS A 97 14.08 5.55 -10.51
N ARG A 98 13.58 5.22 -9.31
CA ARG A 98 13.11 6.20 -8.35
C ARG A 98 14.26 6.77 -7.53
N ASP A 99 14.39 8.09 -7.49
CA ASP A 99 15.47 8.80 -6.79
C ASP A 99 15.49 8.56 -5.28
N PHE A 100 14.36 8.23 -4.69
CA PHE A 100 14.28 7.94 -3.25
C PHE A 100 14.77 6.55 -2.87
N VAL A 101 14.87 5.59 -3.78
CA VAL A 101 15.26 4.20 -3.46
C VAL A 101 16.65 4.11 -2.84
N PRO A 102 17.69 4.77 -3.38
CA PRO A 102 19.00 4.80 -2.73
C PRO A 102 18.95 5.35 -1.30
N LEU A 103 18.11 6.34 -1.04
CA LEU A 103 17.96 6.96 0.29
C LEU A 103 17.30 6.00 1.28
N VAL A 104 16.27 5.27 0.84
CA VAL A 104 15.58 4.26 1.67
C VAL A 104 16.50 3.13 2.07
N LEU A 105 17.45 2.77 1.18
CA LEU A 105 18.41 1.69 1.39
C LEU A 105 19.75 2.19 1.96
N GLU A 106 19.84 3.47 2.30
CA GLU A 106 21.02 4.00 2.98
C GLU A 106 21.18 3.32 4.35
N GLY A 107 22.40 2.89 4.65
CA GLY A 107 22.68 2.12 5.86
C GLY A 107 22.47 0.61 5.76
N CYS A 108 22.02 0.09 4.61
CA CYS A 108 22.06 -1.35 4.35
C CYS A 108 23.44 -1.78 3.84
N ASN A 109 24.00 -2.85 4.41
CA ASN A 109 25.30 -3.41 4.00
C ASN A 109 25.21 -4.04 2.60
N ASP A 110 24.12 -4.74 2.29
CA ASP A 110 23.82 -5.31 0.96
C ASP A 110 22.54 -4.66 0.41
N LYS A 111 22.70 -3.53 -0.28
CA LYS A 111 21.60 -2.77 -0.87
C LYS A 111 20.82 -3.55 -1.94
N GLU A 112 21.48 -4.42 -2.69
CA GLU A 112 20.82 -5.24 -3.70
C GLU A 112 19.93 -6.32 -3.08
N LYS A 113 20.39 -6.97 -2.02
CA LYS A 113 19.56 -7.91 -1.25
C LYS A 113 18.41 -7.18 -0.56
N ALA A 114 18.66 -6.04 0.06
CA ALA A 114 17.64 -5.21 0.70
C ALA A 114 16.57 -4.77 -0.31
N PHE A 115 16.96 -4.34 -1.50
CA PHE A 115 16.04 -4.00 -2.59
C PHE A 115 15.22 -5.21 -3.05
N ARG A 116 15.85 -6.38 -3.23
CA ARG A 116 15.12 -7.61 -3.58
C ARG A 116 14.08 -7.99 -2.51
N ASN A 117 14.49 -7.96 -1.25
CA ASN A 117 13.57 -8.24 -0.13
C ASN A 117 12.39 -7.27 -0.10
N TRP A 118 12.65 -5.99 -0.33
CA TRP A 118 11.59 -4.97 -0.45
C TRP A 118 10.63 -5.30 -1.58
N MET A 119 11.12 -5.56 -2.79
CA MET A 119 10.28 -5.88 -3.94
C MET A 119 9.50 -7.20 -3.72
N ASP A 120 10.11 -8.21 -3.11
CA ASP A 120 9.43 -9.47 -2.79
C ASP A 120 8.36 -9.28 -1.71
N ARG A 121 8.59 -8.42 -0.71
CA ARG A 121 7.59 -7.98 0.26
C ARG A 121 6.38 -7.36 -0.42
N ASP A 122 6.59 -6.43 -1.35
CA ASP A 122 5.53 -5.73 -2.08
C ASP A 122 4.72 -6.67 -2.99
N VAL A 123 5.37 -7.68 -3.57
CA VAL A 123 4.67 -8.73 -4.33
C VAL A 123 3.73 -9.53 -3.42
N LEU A 124 4.20 -9.93 -2.24
CA LEU A 124 3.35 -10.64 -1.26
C LEU A 124 2.20 -9.75 -0.79
N PHE A 125 2.47 -8.47 -0.58
CA PHE A 125 1.45 -7.49 -0.22
C PHE A 125 0.37 -7.36 -1.31
N ALA A 126 0.77 -7.19 -2.57
CA ALA A 126 -0.14 -7.08 -3.71
C ALA A 126 -1.01 -8.35 -3.86
N GLN A 127 -0.42 -9.53 -3.73
CA GLN A 127 -1.16 -10.81 -3.78
C GLN A 127 -2.21 -10.92 -2.69
N GLU A 128 -1.87 -10.53 -1.46
CA GLU A 128 -2.84 -10.55 -0.36
C GLU A 128 -3.94 -9.50 -0.54
N VAL A 129 -3.62 -8.30 -1.06
CA VAL A 129 -4.62 -7.29 -1.40
C VAL A 129 -5.59 -7.81 -2.46
N GLN A 130 -5.09 -8.44 -3.54
CA GLN A 130 -5.91 -9.05 -4.59
C GLN A 130 -6.83 -10.14 -4.00
N ARG A 131 -6.29 -11.02 -3.14
CA ARG A 131 -7.07 -12.05 -2.46
C ARG A 131 -8.16 -11.46 -1.57
N GLN A 132 -7.88 -10.36 -0.86
CA GLN A 132 -8.89 -9.64 -0.07
C GLN A 132 -9.96 -9.02 -0.97
N CYS A 133 -9.58 -8.37 -2.08
CA CYS A 133 -10.54 -7.83 -3.04
C CYS A 133 -11.49 -8.92 -3.55
N GLN A 134 -10.95 -10.05 -3.97
CA GLN A 134 -11.76 -11.18 -4.42
C GLN A 134 -12.76 -11.66 -3.36
N LYS A 135 -12.30 -11.76 -2.10
CA LYS A 135 -13.15 -12.19 -0.98
C LYS A 135 -14.26 -11.19 -0.65
N GLU A 136 -13.97 -9.90 -0.72
CA GLU A 136 -14.88 -8.82 -0.34
C GLU A 136 -15.70 -8.27 -1.55
N ASN A 137 -15.54 -8.85 -2.74
CA ASN A 137 -16.18 -8.46 -4.01
C ASN A 137 -15.78 -7.06 -4.49
N TYR A 138 -14.55 -6.63 -4.20
CA TYR A 138 -14.00 -5.39 -4.72
C TYR A 138 -13.28 -5.60 -6.06
N VAL A 139 -13.31 -4.58 -6.92
CA VAL A 139 -12.55 -4.58 -8.17
C VAL A 139 -11.06 -4.53 -7.88
N SER A 140 -10.30 -5.39 -8.56
CA SER A 140 -8.84 -5.43 -8.48
C SER A 140 -8.26 -5.48 -9.88
N VAL A 141 -7.39 -4.51 -10.18
CA VAL A 141 -6.68 -4.38 -11.45
C VAL A 141 -5.21 -4.69 -11.23
N VAL A 142 -4.63 -5.50 -12.11
CA VAL A 142 -3.19 -5.79 -12.11
C VAL A 142 -2.56 -4.99 -13.24
N ASN A 143 -1.68 -4.06 -12.89
CA ASN A 143 -0.94 -3.26 -13.87
C ASN A 143 0.40 -3.94 -14.18
N ASP A 144 0.52 -4.47 -15.39
CA ASP A 144 1.74 -5.08 -15.93
C ASP A 144 2.51 -4.16 -16.88
N GLY A 145 1.97 -2.94 -17.12
CA GLY A 145 2.53 -1.95 -18.03
C GLY A 145 2.06 -2.06 -19.47
N THR A 146 1.13 -2.97 -19.80
CA THR A 146 0.54 -3.08 -21.14
C THR A 146 -0.61 -2.10 -21.35
N MET A 147 -1.26 -1.67 -20.28
CA MET A 147 -2.33 -0.68 -20.32
C MET A 147 -1.73 0.74 -20.33
N GLU A 148 -2.12 1.54 -21.29
CA GLU A 148 -1.71 2.94 -21.36
C GLU A 148 -2.32 3.75 -20.21
N MET A 149 -1.66 4.86 -19.85
CA MET A 149 -2.07 5.69 -18.71
C MET A 149 -3.51 6.20 -18.84
N ASP A 150 -3.91 6.62 -20.05
CA ASP A 150 -5.27 7.13 -20.31
C ASP A 150 -6.32 6.01 -20.21
N GLU A 151 -5.99 4.79 -20.60
CA GLU A 151 -6.86 3.63 -20.45
C GLU A 151 -7.08 3.31 -18.97
N LEU A 152 -6.01 3.30 -18.18
CA LEU A 152 -6.12 3.09 -16.73
C LEU A 152 -6.91 4.21 -16.04
N ALA A 153 -6.68 5.45 -16.44
CA ALA A 153 -7.43 6.60 -15.91
C ALA A 153 -8.92 6.50 -16.25
N ASN A 154 -9.26 6.13 -17.50
CA ASN A 154 -10.64 5.93 -17.94
C ASN A 154 -11.32 4.76 -17.20
N LEU A 155 -10.60 3.68 -16.93
CA LEU A 155 -11.10 2.56 -16.14
C LEU A 155 -11.48 3.02 -14.72
N VAL A 156 -10.60 3.77 -14.07
CA VAL A 156 -10.83 4.32 -12.72
C VAL A 156 -11.99 5.32 -12.73
N ALA A 157 -12.02 6.23 -13.72
CA ALA A 157 -13.10 7.21 -13.85
C ALA A 157 -14.46 6.52 -14.07
N THR A 158 -14.50 5.49 -14.90
CA THR A 158 -15.72 4.70 -15.15
C THR A 158 -16.17 3.98 -13.89
N HIS A 159 -15.24 3.35 -13.15
CA HIS A 159 -15.56 2.64 -11.92
C HIS A 159 -16.19 3.56 -10.86
N PHE A 160 -15.69 4.78 -10.74
CA PHE A 160 -16.20 5.77 -9.77
C PHE A 160 -17.31 6.66 -10.33
N GLU A 161 -17.77 6.43 -11.57
CA GLU A 161 -18.78 7.25 -12.26
C GLU A 161 -18.40 8.75 -12.31
N LEU A 162 -17.10 9.03 -12.49
CA LEU A 162 -16.60 10.39 -12.64
C LEU A 162 -16.90 10.93 -14.03
N LYS A 163 -17.36 12.19 -14.07
CA LYS A 163 -17.69 12.88 -15.33
C LYS A 163 -16.52 13.74 -15.79
#